data_1b43031496d91df2e592b9f5b2d4b1ff
#
_entry.id   1b43031496d91df2e592b9f5b2d4b1ff
#
_cell.length_a   1.000
_cell.length_b   1.000
_cell.length_c   1.000
_cell.angle_alpha   90.00
_cell.angle_beta   90.00
_cell.angle_gamma   90.00
#
_symmetry.space_group_name_H-M   'P 1'
#
loop_
_entity.id
_entity.type
_entity.pdbx_description
1 polymer ?
#
loop_
_entity_poly.entity_id
_entity_poly.type
_entity_poly.pdbx_seq_one_letter_code
_entity_poly.pdbx_strand_id
1 'polypeptide(L)' 'WEDLSTGELFKARTTRVCKDGRLELTLISGEVRIFANKEVKILT' A
#
# COMPACT_ATOMS: atom_id res chain seq x y z
N TRP A 1 1.81 -0.57 7.21
CA TRP A 1 1.88 -1.41 6.01
C TRP A 1 3.28 -1.97 5.83
N GLU A 2 3.37 -3.16 5.30
CA GLU A 2 4.63 -3.79 4.95
C GLU A 2 4.66 -4.05 3.44
N ASP A 3 5.73 -3.62 2.79
CA ASP A 3 5.99 -3.94 1.39
C ASP A 3 6.60 -5.33 1.33
N LEU A 4 5.83 -6.30 0.83
CA LEU A 4 6.26 -7.69 0.83
C LEU A 4 7.39 -7.99 -0.16
N SER A 5 7.64 -7.10 -1.11
CA SER A 5 8.73 -7.29 -2.07
C SER A 5 10.08 -6.87 -1.50
N THR A 6 10.10 -5.88 -0.60
CA THR A 6 11.34 -5.35 -0.03
C THR A 6 11.45 -5.59 1.48
N GLY A 7 10.34 -5.89 2.14
CA GLY A 7 10.29 -5.99 3.60
C GLY A 7 10.26 -4.65 4.30
N GLU A 8 10.12 -3.55 3.56
CA GLU A 8 10.10 -2.23 4.13
C GLU A 8 8.77 -1.96 4.84
N LEU A 9 8.85 -1.35 6.02
CA LEU A 9 7.67 -0.91 6.77
C LEU A 9 7.43 0.57 6.50
N PHE A 10 6.18 0.93 6.27
CA PHE A 10 5.84 2.33 6.01
C PHE A 10 4.45 2.66 6.53
N LYS A 11 4.21 3.94 6.75
CA LYS A 11 2.91 4.45 7.19
C LYS A 11 2.18 5.04 6.00
N ALA A 12 0.94 4.58 5.80
CA ALA A 12 0.12 5.06 4.71
C ALA A 12 -1.35 4.82 5.03
N ARG A 13 -2.22 5.48 4.30
CA ARG A 13 -3.66 5.22 4.37
C ARG A 13 -4.15 4.67 3.03
N THR A 14 -5.14 3.79 3.08
CA THR A 14 -5.80 3.32 1.88
C THR A 14 -6.67 4.45 1.34
N THR A 15 -6.32 4.94 0.16
CA THR A 15 -7.08 6.01 -0.48
C THR A 15 -8.15 5.44 -1.39
N ARG A 16 -7.86 4.30 -2.02
CA ARG A 16 -8.74 3.74 -3.03
C ARG A 16 -8.44 2.27 -3.26
N VAL A 17 -9.48 1.50 -3.57
CA VAL A 17 -9.32 0.13 -4.05
C VAL A 17 -9.72 0.12 -5.51
N CYS A 18 -8.79 -0.28 -6.38
CA CYS A 18 -9.03 -0.34 -7.81
C CYS A 18 -9.86 -1.58 -8.18
N LYS A 19 -10.56 -1.50 -9.32
CA LYS A 19 -11.45 -2.57 -9.75
C LYS A 19 -10.74 -3.90 -10.01
N ASP A 20 -9.45 -3.83 -10.35
CA ASP A 20 -8.63 -5.02 -10.64
C ASP A 20 -7.99 -5.61 -9.38
N GLY A 21 -8.36 -5.13 -8.21
CA GLY A 21 -7.83 -5.61 -6.94
C GLY A 21 -6.58 -4.91 -6.45
N ARG A 22 -6.15 -3.86 -7.13
CA ARG A 22 -5.00 -3.06 -6.68
C ARG A 22 -5.41 -2.10 -5.58
N LEU A 23 -4.45 -1.79 -4.71
CA LEU A 23 -4.65 -0.83 -3.62
C LEU A 23 -3.88 0.44 -3.91
N GLU A 24 -4.56 1.58 -3.79
CA GLU A 24 -3.90 2.88 -3.84
C GLU A 24 -3.67 3.35 -2.42
N LEU A 25 -2.41 3.55 -2.07
CA LEU A 25 -2.01 4.00 -0.74
C LEU A 25 -1.37 5.38 -0.85
N THR A 26 -1.79 6.28 0.04
CA THR A 26 -1.15 7.59 0.17
C THR A 26 -0.26 7.56 1.39
N LEU A 27 1.04 7.69 1.18
CA LEU A 27 2.02 7.71 2.25
C LEU A 27 1.93 9.02 3.04
N ILE A 28 2.46 8.99 4.24
CA ILE A 28 2.48 10.16 5.12
C ILE A 28 3.15 11.37 4.46
N SER A 29 4.15 11.12 3.61
CA SER A 29 4.84 12.18 2.85
C SER A 29 3.99 12.80 1.74
N GLY A 30 2.81 12.24 1.46
CA GLY A 30 1.96 12.67 0.36
C GLY A 30 2.15 11.88 -0.92
N GLU A 31 3.15 10.99 -0.96
CA GLU A 31 3.37 10.15 -2.14
C GLU A 31 2.26 9.12 -2.28
N VAL A 32 1.77 8.97 -3.51
CA VAL A 32 0.75 7.97 -3.83
C VAL A 32 1.42 6.79 -4.52
N ARG A 33 1.16 5.58 -4.00
CA ARG A 33 1.66 4.34 -4.60
C ARG A 33 0.53 3.37 -4.82
N ILE A 34 0.63 2.61 -5.90
CA ILE A 34 -0.36 1.58 -6.23
C ILE A 34 0.32 0.22 -6.13
N PHE A 35 -0.28 -0.67 -5.37
CA PHE A 35 0.24 -2.02 -5.14
C PHE A 35 -0.78 -3.06 -5.54
N ALA A 36 -0.30 -4.19 -6.05
CA ALA A 36 -1.16 -5.35 -6.22
C ALA A 36 -1.51 -5.92 -4.85
N ASN A 37 -2.64 -6.61 -4.77
CA ASN A 37 -3.18 -7.14 -3.51
C ASN A 37 -2.17 -7.97 -2.70
N LYS A 38 -1.24 -8.66 -3.37
CA LYS A 38 -0.27 -9.53 -2.71
C LYS A 38 1.08 -8.88 -2.46
N GLU A 39 1.23 -7.60 -2.79
CA GLU A 39 2.50 -6.89 -2.66
C GLU A 39 2.66 -6.15 -1.34
N VAL A 40 1.56 -5.92 -0.63
CA VAL A 40 1.57 -5.23 0.65
C VAL A 40 0.71 -5.96 1.67
N LYS A 41 1.03 -5.77 2.93
CA LYS A 41 0.27 -6.34 4.04
C LYS A 41 0.00 -5.26 5.06
N ILE A 42 -1.23 -5.20 5.55
CA ILE A 42 -1.57 -4.29 6.63
C ILE A 42 -1.08 -4.89 7.96
N LEU A 43 -0.41 -4.06 8.74
CA LEU A 43 0.05 -4.45 10.07
C LEU A 43 -0.88 -3.83 11.12
N THR A 44 -1.74 -4.64 11.68
CA THR A 44 -2.69 -4.19 12.71
C THR A 44 -2.43 -4.88 14.02
#